data_a016fdd0b0a73a5d929b8d419c232a6b
#
_entry.id   a016fdd0b0a73a5d929b8d419c232a6b
#
_cell.length_a   1.000
_cell.length_b   1.000
_cell.length_c   1.000
_cell.angle_alpha   90.00
_cell.angle_beta   90.00
_cell.angle_gamma   90.00
#
_symmetry.space_group_name_H-M   'P 1'
#
loop_
_entity.id
_entity.type
_entity.pdbx_description
1 polymer ?
#
loop_
_entity_poly.entity_id
_entity_poly.type
_entity_poly.pdbx_seq_one_letter_code
_entity_poly.pdbx_strand_id
1 'polypeptide(L)'
;IKQIILLNEKIYSDEELGVTSEKIKQIDMGKRLKFSHVFDYVLEENIKGYIAIANIDIFFTPQLNRLQMSDIHEEKKAFALLRHEYRGHEDLKKASLFGSQMSLLEMLKDEQKEVYEKVINDNNVHKDFFIQGARADSWDAWIIHSDFMISKQENKAFNFDLGRIGCDNKMIYLLKTLGYTIYNDPLWVPIYHYHTDQNRDYTRDDRLPDPYGLYIPARTNIKQTPPSLGVDIQNVLHSTNQLKYLHFSDDNTK
;
A
#
# COMPACT_ATOMS: atom_id res chain seq x y z
N ILE A 1 -11.85 9.04 8.58
CA ILE A 1 -11.14 8.10 9.48
C ILE A 1 -11.88 8.06 10.80
N LYS A 2 -12.23 6.86 11.27
CA LYS A 2 -12.93 6.64 12.54
C LYS A 2 -11.95 6.68 13.72
N GLN A 3 -10.83 5.99 13.58
CA GLN A 3 -9.79 5.87 14.60
C GLN A 3 -8.42 5.77 13.96
N ILE A 4 -7.41 6.26 14.64
CA ILE A 4 -5.99 6.12 14.32
C ILE A 4 -5.36 5.37 15.49
N ILE A 5 -4.69 4.26 15.21
CA ILE A 5 -4.03 3.44 16.21
C ILE A 5 -2.53 3.50 15.93
N LEU A 6 -1.80 4.01 16.88
CA LEU A 6 -0.34 4.09 16.84
C LEU A 6 0.21 2.92 17.67
N LEU A 7 0.77 1.93 16.99
CA LEU A 7 1.49 0.84 17.63
C LEU A 7 2.95 1.29 17.80
N ASN A 8 3.29 1.78 18.95
CA ASN A 8 4.55 2.46 19.21
C ASN A 8 5.50 1.61 20.05
N GLU A 9 6.79 1.91 19.98
CA GLU A 9 7.79 1.31 20.87
C GLU A 9 7.70 1.88 22.30
N LYS A 10 7.11 3.06 22.48
CA LYS A 10 6.78 3.73 23.75
C LYS A 10 5.54 4.61 23.56
N ILE A 11 4.94 5.02 24.64
CA ILE A 11 3.89 6.05 24.60
C ILE A 11 4.55 7.44 24.48
N TYR A 12 4.05 8.24 23.58
CA TYR A 12 4.46 9.63 23.37
C TYR A 12 3.43 10.57 23.99
N SER A 13 3.90 11.70 24.53
CA SER A 13 3.01 12.77 24.97
C SER A 13 2.33 13.47 23.79
N ASP A 14 1.24 14.17 24.03
CA ASP A 14 0.58 14.98 22.99
C ASP A 14 1.50 16.06 22.42
N GLU A 15 2.43 16.56 23.23
CA GLU A 15 3.45 17.52 22.79
C GLU A 15 4.45 16.87 21.82
N GLU A 16 4.91 15.65 22.11
CA GLU A 16 5.79 14.89 21.21
C GLU A 16 5.07 14.52 19.90
N LEU A 17 3.78 14.19 19.97
CA LEU A 17 2.96 13.90 18.77
C LEU A 17 2.58 15.17 18.00
N GLY A 18 2.64 16.34 18.62
CA GLY A 18 2.19 17.60 18.04
C GLY A 18 0.69 17.68 17.79
N VAL A 19 -0.09 16.76 18.38
CA VAL A 19 -1.54 16.69 18.19
C VAL A 19 -2.22 16.03 19.38
N THR A 20 -3.40 16.56 19.76
CA THR A 20 -4.33 15.93 20.70
C THR A 20 -5.62 15.59 19.97
N SER A 21 -6.03 14.33 20.00
CA SER A 21 -7.27 13.90 19.37
C SER A 21 -7.80 12.62 20.01
N GLU A 22 -9.09 12.60 20.33
CA GLU A 22 -9.78 11.39 20.80
C GLU A 22 -9.79 10.24 19.78
N LYS A 23 -9.49 10.54 18.52
CA LYS A 23 -9.36 9.51 17.48
C LYS A 23 -8.03 8.78 17.54
N ILE A 24 -7.05 9.29 18.27
CA ILE A 24 -5.72 8.69 18.37
C ILE A 24 -5.67 7.80 19.61
N LYS A 25 -5.38 6.52 19.41
CA LYS A 25 -5.10 5.56 20.48
C LYS A 25 -3.66 5.08 20.32
N GLN A 26 -2.85 5.24 21.33
CA GLN A 26 -1.49 4.71 21.36
C GLN A 26 -1.47 3.37 22.10
N ILE A 27 -0.70 2.42 21.58
CA ILE A 27 -0.43 1.12 22.18
C ILE A 27 1.07 0.99 22.35
N ASP A 28 1.51 0.79 23.58
CA ASP A 28 2.91 0.50 23.87
C ASP A 28 3.22 -0.96 23.51
N MET A 29 4.04 -1.14 22.50
CA MET A 29 4.53 -2.45 22.08
C MET A 29 5.86 -2.83 22.75
N GLY A 30 6.58 -1.85 23.33
CA GLY A 30 7.88 -2.05 23.98
C GLY A 30 8.98 -2.60 23.07
N LYS A 31 8.74 -2.66 21.77
CA LYS A 31 9.64 -3.27 20.78
C LYS A 31 9.30 -2.82 19.36
N ARG A 32 10.23 -3.05 18.44
CA ARG A 32 10.01 -2.76 17.01
C ARG A 32 8.79 -3.51 16.48
N LEU A 33 7.99 -2.79 15.70
CA LEU A 33 6.75 -3.29 15.16
C LEU A 33 6.98 -4.31 14.05
N LYS A 34 6.19 -5.39 14.10
CA LYS A 34 6.08 -6.39 13.03
C LYS A 34 4.69 -6.32 12.40
N PHE A 35 4.57 -6.76 11.16
CA PHE A 35 3.25 -6.86 10.52
C PHE A 35 2.29 -7.77 11.30
N SER A 36 2.80 -8.86 11.87
CA SER A 36 1.98 -9.75 12.70
C SER A 36 1.33 -9.04 13.89
N HIS A 37 2.00 -8.07 14.50
CA HIS A 37 1.42 -7.32 15.63
C HIS A 37 0.20 -6.51 15.21
N VAL A 38 0.21 -5.97 13.98
CA VAL A 38 -0.94 -5.22 13.46
C VAL A 38 -2.15 -6.15 13.30
N PHE A 39 -1.93 -7.32 12.70
CA PHE A 39 -3.01 -8.29 12.48
C PHE A 39 -3.51 -8.90 13.78
N ASP A 40 -2.62 -9.22 14.73
CA ASP A 40 -3.02 -9.66 16.06
C ASP A 40 -3.90 -8.63 16.75
N TYR A 41 -3.48 -7.36 16.75
CA TYR A 41 -4.25 -6.27 17.35
C TYR A 41 -5.65 -6.12 16.71
N VAL A 42 -5.72 -6.17 15.39
CA VAL A 42 -7.01 -6.08 14.66
C VAL A 42 -7.95 -7.22 15.03
N LEU A 43 -7.41 -8.44 15.14
CA LEU A 43 -8.17 -9.63 15.49
C LEU A 43 -8.61 -9.63 16.96
N GLU A 44 -7.73 -9.24 17.88
CA GLU A 44 -7.99 -9.22 19.32
C GLU A 44 -9.01 -8.13 19.70
N GLU A 45 -8.88 -6.94 19.12
CA GLU A 45 -9.80 -5.83 19.34
C GLU A 45 -11.09 -5.95 18.47
N ASN A 46 -11.19 -6.99 17.64
CA ASN A 46 -12.32 -7.22 16.74
C ASN A 46 -12.67 -5.99 15.88
N ILE A 47 -11.65 -5.33 15.34
CA ILE A 47 -11.82 -4.11 14.54
C ILE A 47 -12.55 -4.43 13.25
N LYS A 48 -13.55 -3.62 12.91
CA LYS A 48 -14.41 -3.83 11.74
C LYS A 48 -14.31 -2.70 10.72
N GLY A 49 -14.44 -3.07 9.45
CA GLY A 49 -14.44 -2.17 8.30
C GLY A 49 -13.09 -2.12 7.58
N TYR A 50 -12.81 -0.99 6.96
CA TYR A 50 -11.56 -0.76 6.23
C TYR A 50 -10.41 -0.52 7.22
N ILE A 51 -9.34 -1.28 7.05
CA ILE A 51 -8.13 -1.24 7.87
C ILE A 51 -6.99 -0.79 6.99
N ALA A 52 -6.45 0.39 7.26
CA ALA A 52 -5.27 0.91 6.59
C ALA A 52 -4.05 0.74 7.50
N ILE A 53 -3.04 0.07 6.99
CA ILE A 53 -1.72 -0.08 7.60
C ILE A 53 -0.78 0.84 6.83
N ALA A 54 -0.09 1.73 7.49
CA ALA A 54 0.82 2.67 6.84
C ALA A 54 2.04 2.98 7.71
N ASN A 55 3.12 3.39 7.07
CA ASN A 55 4.25 3.99 7.77
C ASN A 55 3.81 5.33 8.37
N ILE A 56 4.47 5.75 9.46
CA ILE A 56 4.07 6.95 10.22
C ILE A 56 4.27 8.26 9.43
N ASP A 57 5.15 8.24 8.44
CA ASP A 57 5.45 9.36 7.54
C ASP A 57 4.53 9.42 6.30
N ILE A 58 3.50 8.57 6.28
CA ILE A 58 2.48 8.54 5.24
C ILE A 58 1.22 9.26 5.71
N PHE A 59 0.72 10.17 4.89
CA PHE A 59 -0.59 10.76 5.11
C PHE A 59 -1.55 10.51 3.96
N PHE A 60 -2.82 10.49 4.32
CA PHE A 60 -3.94 10.27 3.41
C PHE A 60 -4.69 11.58 3.18
N THR A 61 -5.31 11.67 2.03
CA THR A 61 -6.20 12.78 1.68
C THR A 61 -7.67 12.36 1.75
N PRO A 62 -8.63 13.27 1.57
CA PRO A 62 -10.06 12.93 1.51
C PRO A 62 -10.41 11.87 0.47
N GLN A 63 -9.55 11.66 -0.55
CA GLN A 63 -9.72 10.61 -1.55
C GLN A 63 -9.71 9.19 -0.95
N LEU A 64 -9.27 9.02 0.28
CA LEU A 64 -9.42 7.76 1.03
C LEU A 64 -10.91 7.31 1.10
N ASN A 65 -11.85 8.23 1.04
CA ASN A 65 -13.28 7.90 1.00
C ASN A 65 -13.69 7.08 -0.23
N ARG A 66 -12.89 7.06 -1.28
CA ARG A 66 -13.12 6.25 -2.48
C ARG A 66 -13.08 4.75 -2.19
N LEU A 67 -12.48 4.33 -1.08
CA LEU A 67 -12.53 2.93 -0.63
C LEU A 67 -13.95 2.39 -0.52
N GLN A 68 -14.92 3.24 -0.18
CA GLN A 68 -16.33 2.86 -0.10
C GLN A 68 -16.94 2.47 -1.46
N MET A 69 -16.30 2.89 -2.56
CA MET A 69 -16.69 2.53 -3.92
C MET A 69 -15.88 1.33 -4.45
N SER A 70 -14.93 0.82 -3.67
CA SER A 70 -14.15 -0.35 -4.03
C SER A 70 -14.87 -1.63 -3.60
N ASP A 71 -14.49 -2.73 -4.21
CA ASP A 71 -15.02 -4.06 -3.94
C ASP A 71 -14.19 -4.87 -2.91
N ILE A 72 -13.26 -4.22 -2.20
CA ILE A 72 -12.44 -4.91 -1.19
C ILE A 72 -13.25 -5.37 0.04
N HIS A 73 -14.47 -4.90 0.19
CA HIS A 73 -15.41 -5.36 1.20
C HIS A 73 -16.31 -6.51 0.70
N GLU A 74 -16.30 -6.80 -0.58
CA GLU A 74 -17.09 -7.85 -1.23
C GLU A 74 -16.25 -9.09 -1.55
N GLU A 75 -14.95 -8.91 -1.77
CA GLU A 75 -14.04 -9.97 -2.18
C GLU A 75 -12.69 -9.88 -1.46
N LYS A 76 -11.93 -10.97 -1.46
CA LYS A 76 -10.58 -11.04 -0.84
C LYS A 76 -9.57 -10.23 -1.66
N LYS A 77 -9.62 -8.92 -1.49
CA LYS A 77 -8.81 -7.93 -2.19
C LYS A 77 -8.12 -6.99 -1.22
N ALA A 78 -7.03 -6.40 -1.64
CA ALA A 78 -6.27 -5.43 -0.86
C ALA A 78 -5.67 -4.34 -1.73
N PHE A 79 -5.62 -3.12 -1.23
CA PHE A 79 -4.73 -2.12 -1.80
C PHE A 79 -3.34 -2.27 -1.21
N ALA A 80 -2.32 -2.15 -2.07
CA ALA A 80 -0.94 -1.92 -1.69
C ALA A 80 -0.47 -0.73 -2.52
N LEU A 81 -0.29 0.41 -1.88
CA LEU A 81 -0.21 1.69 -2.55
C LEU A 81 1.23 2.21 -2.62
N LEU A 82 1.67 2.54 -3.82
CA LEU A 82 2.86 3.34 -4.04
C LEU A 82 2.59 4.79 -3.64
N ARG A 83 3.54 5.40 -2.96
CA ARG A 83 3.42 6.77 -2.47
C ARG A 83 3.78 7.83 -3.51
N HIS A 84 3.28 9.04 -3.28
CA HIS A 84 3.79 10.27 -3.86
C HIS A 84 4.78 10.92 -2.90
N GLU A 85 5.91 11.37 -3.42
CA GLU A 85 6.89 12.13 -2.65
C GLU A 85 6.41 13.58 -2.49
N TYR A 86 6.02 13.93 -1.28
CA TYR A 86 5.60 15.28 -0.91
C TYR A 86 6.76 16.01 -0.23
N ARG A 87 7.18 17.09 -0.82
CA ARG A 87 8.32 17.88 -0.34
C ARG A 87 7.91 19.21 0.30
N GLY A 88 6.73 19.25 0.92
CA GLY A 88 6.22 20.48 1.55
C GLY A 88 5.69 21.52 0.57
N HIS A 89 5.35 21.14 -0.66
CA HIS A 89 4.70 22.03 -1.62
C HIS A 89 3.26 22.32 -1.21
N GLU A 90 2.81 23.54 -1.46
CA GLU A 90 1.40 23.93 -1.19
C GLU A 90 0.40 23.11 -2.00
N ASP A 91 0.79 22.67 -3.21
CA ASP A 91 -0.07 21.89 -4.11
C ASP A 91 0.37 20.42 -4.14
N LEU A 92 -0.46 19.55 -3.56
CA LEU A 92 -0.26 18.09 -3.58
C LEU A 92 -0.19 17.50 -5.00
N LYS A 93 -0.78 18.17 -5.98
CA LYS A 93 -0.74 17.72 -7.39
C LYS A 93 0.67 17.80 -7.98
N LYS A 94 1.54 18.57 -7.38
CA LYS A 94 2.95 18.66 -7.77
C LYS A 94 3.83 17.59 -7.12
N ALA A 95 3.30 16.83 -6.18
CA ALA A 95 4.01 15.69 -5.62
C ALA A 95 4.28 14.65 -6.72
N SER A 96 5.50 14.16 -6.79
CA SER A 96 5.90 13.15 -7.79
C SER A 96 5.69 11.75 -7.27
N LEU A 97 5.16 10.87 -8.11
CA LEU A 97 5.06 9.46 -7.78
C LEU A 97 6.46 8.84 -7.63
N PHE A 98 6.65 8.07 -6.58
CA PHE A 98 7.96 7.54 -6.23
C PHE A 98 8.60 6.73 -7.36
N GLY A 99 9.80 7.11 -7.74
CA GLY A 99 10.57 6.51 -8.83
C GLY A 99 10.29 7.07 -10.22
N SER A 100 9.17 7.76 -10.44
CA SER A 100 8.81 8.27 -11.77
C SER A 100 9.46 9.62 -12.11
N GLN A 101 9.86 10.37 -11.11
CA GLN A 101 10.32 11.77 -11.25
C GLN A 101 9.26 12.74 -11.84
N MET A 102 8.06 12.24 -12.10
CA MET A 102 6.96 13.02 -12.69
C MET A 102 5.94 13.40 -11.63
N SER A 103 5.41 14.62 -11.72
CA SER A 103 4.27 15.04 -10.90
C SER A 103 2.99 14.30 -11.33
N LEU A 104 2.02 14.26 -10.43
CA LEU A 104 0.71 13.66 -10.74
C LEU A 104 0.07 14.29 -11.99
N LEU A 105 0.24 15.59 -12.19
CA LEU A 105 -0.31 16.29 -13.36
C LEU A 105 0.41 15.92 -14.66
N GLU A 106 1.73 15.73 -14.59
CA GLU A 106 2.54 15.37 -15.75
C GLU A 106 2.36 13.92 -16.16
N MET A 107 2.03 13.04 -15.22
CA MET A 107 1.78 11.63 -15.49
C MET A 107 0.53 11.39 -16.32
N LEU A 108 -0.40 12.32 -16.30
CA LEU A 108 -1.67 12.21 -17.02
C LEU A 108 -1.60 13.10 -18.27
N LYS A 109 -1.57 12.49 -19.45
CA LYS A 109 -1.86 13.20 -20.71
C LYS A 109 -3.30 13.71 -20.68
N ASP A 110 -3.61 14.75 -21.45
CA ASP A 110 -4.93 15.39 -21.40
C ASP A 110 -6.09 14.42 -21.63
N GLU A 111 -5.95 13.50 -22.58
CA GLU A 111 -6.90 12.40 -22.80
C GLU A 111 -7.05 11.48 -21.59
N GLN A 112 -5.98 11.28 -20.83
CA GLN A 112 -5.98 10.47 -19.62
C GLN A 112 -6.58 11.21 -18.43
N LYS A 113 -6.44 12.54 -18.38
CA LYS A 113 -7.11 13.38 -17.36
C LYS A 113 -8.62 13.30 -17.49
N GLU A 114 -9.15 13.43 -18.72
CA GLU A 114 -10.58 13.28 -18.96
C GLU A 114 -11.08 11.89 -18.59
N VAL A 115 -10.35 10.85 -18.98
CA VAL A 115 -10.68 9.47 -18.63
C VAL A 115 -10.61 9.27 -17.12
N TYR A 116 -9.59 9.82 -16.46
CA TYR A 116 -9.44 9.71 -15.02
C TYR A 116 -10.55 10.43 -14.25
N GLU A 117 -10.90 11.63 -14.67
CA GLU A 117 -12.02 12.39 -14.10
C GLU A 117 -13.34 11.65 -14.32
N LYS A 118 -13.53 11.08 -15.49
CA LYS A 118 -14.70 10.27 -15.81
C LYS A 118 -14.77 8.99 -15.00
N VAL A 119 -13.64 8.28 -14.83
CA VAL A 119 -13.55 7.09 -13.94
C VAL A 119 -13.89 7.46 -12.50
N ILE A 120 -13.38 8.60 -12.04
CA ILE A 120 -13.64 9.08 -10.69
C ILE A 120 -15.13 9.41 -10.51
N ASN A 121 -15.74 10.00 -11.52
CA ASN A 121 -17.11 10.50 -11.46
C ASN A 121 -18.17 9.43 -11.79
N ASP A 122 -17.93 8.61 -12.81
CA ASP A 122 -18.94 7.68 -13.36
C ASP A 122 -18.75 6.22 -12.91
N ASN A 123 -17.59 5.87 -12.35
CA ASN A 123 -17.23 4.47 -12.01
C ASN A 123 -17.35 3.45 -13.15
N ASN A 124 -17.45 3.90 -14.40
CA ASN A 124 -17.83 3.06 -15.53
C ASN A 124 -16.72 2.80 -16.55
N VAL A 125 -15.53 3.33 -16.34
CA VAL A 125 -14.44 3.17 -17.31
C VAL A 125 -13.44 2.14 -16.86
N HIS A 126 -13.37 1.08 -17.65
CA HIS A 126 -12.47 -0.04 -17.47
C HIS A 126 -11.25 0.11 -18.34
N LYS A 127 -10.18 0.62 -17.82
CA LYS A 127 -8.87 0.45 -18.47
C LYS A 127 -7.80 0.38 -17.42
N ASP A 128 -7.29 -0.81 -17.23
CA ASP A 128 -5.99 -0.98 -16.60
C ASP A 128 -4.95 -0.37 -17.51
N PHE A 129 -4.17 0.56 -17.03
CA PHE A 129 -2.99 1.02 -17.73
C PHE A 129 -1.85 1.28 -16.76
N PHE A 130 -0.67 0.98 -17.22
CA PHE A 130 0.54 1.18 -16.45
C PHE A 130 0.87 2.64 -16.30
N ILE A 131 1.30 3.00 -15.11
CA ILE A 131 1.86 4.31 -14.83
C ILE A 131 3.35 4.22 -15.14
N GLN A 132 3.73 4.76 -16.29
CA GLN A 132 5.09 4.71 -16.78
C GLN A 132 6.09 5.30 -15.78
N GLY A 133 7.22 4.64 -15.60
CA GLY A 133 8.32 5.09 -14.74
C GLY A 133 8.10 4.89 -13.25
N ALA A 134 6.91 4.51 -12.80
CA ALA A 134 6.65 4.25 -11.40
C ALA A 134 7.32 2.95 -10.92
N ARG A 135 7.71 2.91 -9.65
CA ARG A 135 8.33 1.73 -9.05
C ARG A 135 7.30 0.63 -8.80
N ALA A 136 7.71 -0.60 -9.04
CA ALA A 136 6.91 -1.80 -8.81
C ALA A 136 7.32 -2.59 -7.55
N ASP A 137 8.20 -2.04 -6.74
CA ASP A 137 8.88 -2.72 -5.65
C ASP A 137 8.84 -1.95 -4.32
N SER A 138 7.91 -1.01 -4.17
CA SER A 138 7.77 -0.22 -2.95
C SER A 138 6.31 0.10 -2.68
N TRP A 139 5.87 -0.14 -1.46
CA TRP A 139 4.54 0.19 -0.97
C TRP A 139 4.63 0.68 0.46
N ASP A 140 3.89 1.74 0.76
CA ASP A 140 3.96 2.40 2.05
C ASP A 140 2.62 2.39 2.79
N ALA A 141 1.56 1.89 2.13
CA ALA A 141 0.28 1.65 2.76
C ALA A 141 -0.41 0.41 2.17
N TRP A 142 -1.04 -0.36 3.04
CA TRP A 142 -1.85 -1.54 2.72
C TRP A 142 -3.24 -1.34 3.31
N ILE A 143 -4.28 -1.61 2.50
CA ILE A 143 -5.66 -1.45 2.94
C ILE A 143 -6.41 -2.73 2.64
N ILE A 144 -7.02 -3.30 3.67
CA ILE A 144 -7.83 -4.52 3.61
C ILE A 144 -9.18 -4.28 4.29
N HIS A 145 -10.14 -5.15 4.07
CA HIS A 145 -11.39 -5.14 4.79
C HIS A 145 -11.43 -6.25 5.85
N SER A 146 -12.03 -5.98 7.00
CA SER A 146 -12.08 -6.91 8.13
C SER A 146 -12.76 -8.25 7.80
N ASP A 147 -13.68 -8.26 6.84
CA ASP A 147 -14.40 -9.49 6.45
C ASP A 147 -13.50 -10.50 5.73
N PHE A 148 -12.37 -10.02 5.22
CA PHE A 148 -11.34 -10.84 4.59
C PHE A 148 -10.01 -10.80 5.36
N MET A 149 -10.07 -10.61 6.67
CA MET A 149 -8.89 -10.49 7.51
C MET A 149 -8.06 -11.77 7.51
N ILE A 150 -6.76 -11.60 7.63
CA ILE A 150 -5.79 -12.68 7.82
C ILE A 150 -6.10 -13.41 9.13
N SER A 151 -6.22 -14.72 9.09
CA SER A 151 -6.48 -15.53 10.27
C SER A 151 -5.26 -15.59 11.21
N LYS A 152 -5.46 -15.97 12.48
CA LYS A 152 -4.35 -16.16 13.44
C LYS A 152 -3.29 -17.16 12.95
N GLN A 153 -3.70 -18.19 12.21
CA GLN A 153 -2.76 -19.17 11.66
C GLN A 153 -1.92 -18.59 10.54
N GLU A 154 -2.56 -17.88 9.61
CA GLU A 154 -1.90 -17.20 8.49
C GLU A 154 -0.99 -16.07 8.97
N ASN A 155 -1.38 -15.38 10.06
CA ASN A 155 -0.62 -14.28 10.63
C ASN A 155 0.80 -14.66 11.07
N LYS A 156 1.06 -15.92 11.38
CA LYS A 156 2.40 -16.40 11.72
C LYS A 156 3.44 -16.13 10.62
N ALA A 157 3.01 -16.09 9.35
CA ALA A 157 3.89 -15.78 8.22
C ALA A 157 4.32 -14.31 8.18
N PHE A 158 3.57 -13.41 8.84
CA PHE A 158 3.83 -11.97 8.87
C PHE A 158 4.74 -11.53 10.04
N ASN A 159 5.44 -12.48 10.69
CA ASN A 159 6.32 -12.22 11.81
C ASN A 159 7.68 -11.64 11.36
N PHE A 160 7.66 -10.52 10.69
CA PHE A 160 8.84 -9.75 10.26
C PHE A 160 8.63 -8.25 10.47
N ASP A 161 9.74 -7.54 10.65
CA ASP A 161 9.72 -6.13 11.06
C ASP A 161 9.26 -5.22 9.92
N LEU A 162 8.44 -4.22 10.27
CA LEU A 162 8.15 -3.09 9.39
C LEU A 162 9.40 -2.23 9.19
N GLY A 163 9.49 -1.60 8.01
CA GLY A 163 10.57 -0.68 7.70
C GLY A 163 11.93 -1.34 7.41
N ARG A 164 12.00 -2.68 7.31
CA ARG A 164 13.18 -3.35 6.79
C ARG A 164 13.15 -3.44 5.27
N ILE A 165 14.33 -3.47 4.64
CA ILE A 165 14.43 -3.65 3.19
C ILE A 165 13.73 -4.95 2.78
N GLY A 166 12.79 -4.85 1.84
CA GLY A 166 12.04 -5.98 1.30
C GLY A 166 10.81 -6.39 2.14
N CYS A 167 10.49 -5.67 3.22
CA CYS A 167 9.31 -6.00 4.03
C CYS A 167 8.02 -5.79 3.25
N ASP A 168 7.94 -4.74 2.48
CA ASP A 168 6.85 -4.42 1.58
C ASP A 168 6.69 -5.48 0.48
N ASN A 169 7.78 -5.89 -0.16
CA ASN A 169 7.78 -6.96 -1.16
C ASN A 169 7.33 -8.31 -0.57
N LYS A 170 7.79 -8.62 0.65
CA LYS A 170 7.37 -9.83 1.35
C LYS A 170 5.90 -9.80 1.73
N MET A 171 5.41 -8.65 2.16
CA MET A 171 3.98 -8.44 2.45
C MET A 171 3.12 -8.75 1.22
N ILE A 172 3.49 -8.22 0.04
CA ILE A 172 2.78 -8.47 -1.21
C ILE A 172 2.80 -9.96 -1.57
N TYR A 173 3.97 -10.59 -1.47
CA TYR A 173 4.08 -12.03 -1.74
C TYR A 173 3.11 -12.84 -0.87
N LEU A 174 3.09 -12.58 0.43
CA LEU A 174 2.23 -13.30 1.36
C LEU A 174 0.75 -13.05 1.10
N LEU A 175 0.35 -11.81 0.86
CA LEU A 175 -1.04 -11.51 0.50
C LEU A 175 -1.48 -12.25 -0.76
N LYS A 176 -0.62 -12.30 -1.78
CA LYS A 176 -0.87 -13.07 -3.00
C LYS A 176 -1.00 -14.56 -2.72
N THR A 177 -0.08 -15.13 -1.94
CA THR A 177 -0.11 -16.54 -1.54
C THR A 177 -1.39 -16.91 -0.78
N LEU A 178 -1.92 -15.96 -0.01
CA LEU A 178 -3.18 -16.10 0.70
C LEU A 178 -4.42 -15.87 -0.19
N GLY A 179 -4.23 -15.63 -1.48
CA GLY A 179 -5.31 -15.47 -2.46
C GLY A 179 -5.90 -14.07 -2.56
N TYR A 180 -5.22 -13.04 -2.04
CA TYR A 180 -5.66 -11.67 -2.26
C TYR A 180 -5.38 -11.22 -3.70
N THR A 181 -6.35 -10.54 -4.28
CA THR A 181 -6.11 -9.69 -5.45
C THR A 181 -5.59 -8.34 -4.96
N ILE A 182 -4.47 -7.90 -5.52
CA ILE A 182 -3.81 -6.66 -5.10
C ILE A 182 -4.17 -5.52 -6.05
N TYR A 183 -4.49 -4.37 -5.48
CA TYR A 183 -4.70 -3.11 -6.17
C TYR A 183 -3.54 -2.15 -5.85
N ASN A 184 -2.85 -1.67 -6.86
CA ASN A 184 -1.85 -0.61 -6.73
C ASN A 184 -2.23 0.55 -7.66
N ASP A 185 -3.26 1.30 -7.26
CA ASP A 185 -3.71 2.49 -7.97
C ASP A 185 -3.46 3.76 -7.14
N PRO A 186 -2.24 4.31 -7.21
CA PRO A 186 -1.86 5.51 -6.47
C PRO A 186 -2.58 6.77 -6.97
N LEU A 187 -3.27 6.71 -8.10
CA LEU A 187 -4.08 7.82 -8.60
C LEU A 187 -5.51 7.76 -8.08
N TRP A 188 -6.01 6.56 -7.77
CA TRP A 188 -7.34 6.39 -7.21
C TRP A 188 -7.37 6.69 -5.70
N VAL A 189 -6.44 6.10 -4.94
CA VAL A 189 -6.25 6.37 -3.51
C VAL A 189 -4.83 6.89 -3.31
N PRO A 190 -4.57 8.15 -3.59
CA PRO A 190 -3.24 8.72 -3.44
C PRO A 190 -2.84 8.77 -1.97
N ILE A 191 -1.63 8.33 -1.70
CA ILE A 191 -0.94 8.48 -0.43
C ILE A 191 0.31 9.32 -0.63
N TYR A 192 0.69 10.07 0.38
CA TYR A 192 1.78 11.01 0.31
C TYR A 192 2.77 10.75 1.43
N HIS A 193 4.04 10.75 1.07
CA HIS A 193 5.14 10.58 1.99
C HIS A 193 5.72 11.96 2.33
N TYR A 194 5.64 12.32 3.59
CA TYR A 194 6.25 13.51 4.12
C TYR A 194 7.53 13.14 4.86
N HIS A 195 8.66 13.34 4.19
CA HIS A 195 9.95 13.00 4.74
C HIS A 195 10.95 14.12 4.47
N THR A 196 11.49 14.69 5.52
CA THR A 196 12.48 15.76 5.43
C THR A 196 13.91 15.26 5.64
N ASP A 197 14.06 14.06 6.19
CA ASP A 197 15.33 13.46 6.52
C ASP A 197 15.52 12.12 5.81
N GLN A 198 16.76 11.85 5.36
CA GLN A 198 17.11 10.61 4.67
C GLN A 198 17.84 9.60 5.56
N ASN A 199 17.87 9.83 6.86
CA ASN A 199 18.49 8.90 7.78
C ASN A 199 17.76 7.56 7.80
N ARG A 200 18.48 6.51 7.50
CA ARG A 200 17.99 5.13 7.53
C ARG A 200 18.81 4.32 8.49
N ASP A 201 18.16 3.69 9.44
CA ASP A 201 18.79 2.89 10.49
C ASP A 201 19.09 1.45 10.05
N TYR A 202 19.10 1.17 8.73
CA TYR A 202 19.34 -0.16 8.21
C TYR A 202 20.34 -0.17 7.05
N THR A 203 21.03 -1.28 6.92
CA THR A 203 21.98 -1.57 5.85
C THR A 203 21.39 -2.56 4.84
N ARG A 204 22.11 -2.83 3.75
CA ARG A 204 21.69 -3.85 2.77
C ARG A 204 21.64 -5.26 3.37
N ASP A 205 22.43 -5.52 4.39
CA ASP A 205 22.49 -6.82 5.06
C ASP A 205 21.25 -7.08 5.92
N ASP A 206 20.48 -6.04 6.24
CA ASP A 206 19.22 -6.13 6.96
C ASP A 206 18.03 -6.54 6.06
N ARG A 207 18.27 -6.86 4.79
CA ARG A 207 17.23 -7.27 3.85
C ARG A 207 16.55 -8.56 4.32
N LEU A 208 15.23 -8.56 4.33
CA LEU A 208 14.48 -9.79 4.57
C LEU A 208 14.75 -10.82 3.46
N PRO A 209 14.76 -12.12 3.80
CA PRO A 209 14.97 -13.15 2.78
C PRO A 209 13.74 -13.29 1.85
N ASP A 210 14.01 -13.78 0.63
CA ASP A 210 12.98 -14.19 -0.32
C ASP A 210 11.94 -15.13 0.32
N PRO A 211 10.77 -15.30 -0.30
CA PRO A 211 10.35 -14.76 -1.60
C PRO A 211 9.72 -13.35 -1.51
N TYR A 212 9.68 -12.65 -2.65
CA TYR A 212 9.14 -11.30 -2.79
C TYR A 212 8.03 -11.23 -3.84
N GLY A 213 7.06 -10.31 -3.63
CA GLY A 213 6.11 -9.88 -4.63
C GLY A 213 6.46 -8.52 -5.20
N LEU A 214 6.17 -8.32 -6.48
CA LEU A 214 6.25 -7.03 -7.14
C LEU A 214 4.90 -6.72 -7.79
N TYR A 215 4.53 -5.43 -7.82
CA TYR A 215 3.29 -4.99 -8.42
C TYR A 215 3.44 -3.62 -9.07
N ILE A 216 3.28 -3.58 -10.37
CA ILE A 216 3.35 -2.32 -11.12
C ILE A 216 2.12 -1.47 -10.80
N PRO A 217 2.29 -0.18 -10.50
CA PRO A 217 1.18 0.73 -10.36
C PRO A 217 0.38 0.80 -11.66
N ALA A 218 -0.91 0.58 -11.52
CA ALA A 218 -1.85 0.61 -12.64
C ALA A 218 -3.17 1.22 -12.20
N ARG A 219 -3.89 1.85 -13.11
CA ARG A 219 -5.25 2.27 -12.86
C ARG A 219 -6.18 1.07 -12.81
N THR A 220 -7.07 1.14 -11.85
CA THR A 220 -7.95 0.04 -11.51
C THR A 220 -9.39 0.47 -11.68
N ASN A 221 -10.20 -0.35 -12.30
CA ASN A 221 -11.63 -0.21 -12.17
C ASN A 221 -12.13 -1.01 -10.97
N ILE A 222 -12.65 -0.29 -10.04
CA ILE A 222 -12.94 -0.80 -8.70
C ILE A 222 -14.35 -1.38 -8.57
N LYS A 223 -15.20 -1.27 -9.58
CA LYS A 223 -16.61 -1.66 -9.41
C LYS A 223 -17.10 -2.88 -10.16
N GLN A 224 -16.48 -3.32 -11.22
CA GLN A 224 -17.18 -4.25 -12.12
C GLN A 224 -16.39 -5.44 -12.62
N THR A 225 -15.10 -5.42 -12.49
CA THR A 225 -14.32 -6.58 -12.85
C THR A 225 -13.24 -6.67 -11.80
N PRO A 226 -12.94 -7.86 -11.29
CA PRO A 226 -11.68 -8.00 -10.65
C PRO A 226 -10.71 -7.43 -11.67
N PRO A 227 -10.10 -6.29 -11.42
CA PRO A 227 -9.10 -5.86 -12.34
C PRO A 227 -8.18 -7.04 -12.33
N SER A 228 -7.92 -7.52 -13.47
CA SER A 228 -6.67 -8.16 -13.68
C SER A 228 -5.58 -7.14 -13.37
N LEU A 229 -5.37 -6.87 -12.11
CA LEU A 229 -4.07 -6.52 -11.63
C LEU A 229 -3.15 -7.70 -11.85
N GLY A 230 -3.71 -8.67 -12.40
CA GLY A 230 -3.13 -9.63 -13.23
C GLY A 230 -2.65 -9.10 -14.54
N VAL A 231 -2.18 -7.94 -14.63
CA VAL A 231 -1.02 -7.78 -15.42
C VAL A 231 0.00 -8.61 -14.67
N ASP A 232 0.06 -9.82 -15.10
CA ASP A 232 1.01 -10.79 -14.63
C ASP A 232 2.35 -10.07 -14.71
N ILE A 233 2.88 -9.68 -13.59
CA ILE A 233 4.15 -8.97 -13.50
C ILE A 233 5.21 -9.72 -14.29
N GLN A 234 5.14 -11.04 -14.36
CA GLN A 234 6.01 -11.84 -15.18
C GLN A 234 5.96 -11.40 -16.67
N ASN A 235 4.78 -11.20 -17.23
CA ASN A 235 4.65 -10.78 -18.62
C ASN A 235 5.15 -9.36 -18.87
N VAL A 236 4.97 -8.45 -17.93
CA VAL A 236 5.44 -7.08 -18.07
C VAL A 236 6.94 -6.96 -17.83
N LEU A 237 7.49 -7.70 -16.90
CA LEU A 237 8.91 -7.66 -16.60
C LEU A 237 9.77 -8.36 -17.67
N HIS A 238 9.22 -9.33 -18.37
CA HIS A 238 9.84 -9.85 -19.60
C HIS A 238 10.04 -8.75 -20.65
N SER A 239 9.15 -7.79 -20.71
CA SER A 239 9.25 -6.67 -21.64
C SER A 239 10.15 -5.51 -21.18
N THR A 240 10.45 -5.40 -19.88
CA THR A 240 11.15 -4.24 -19.31
C THR A 240 12.55 -4.50 -18.78
N ASN A 241 13.10 -5.72 -18.92
CA ASN A 241 14.41 -6.12 -18.37
C ASN A 241 14.57 -5.93 -16.84
N GLN A 242 13.49 -5.78 -16.11
CA GLN A 242 13.49 -5.64 -14.64
C GLN A 242 13.41 -6.98 -13.91
N LEU A 243 13.61 -8.08 -14.61
CA LEU A 243 13.52 -9.47 -14.13
C LEU A 243 14.46 -9.85 -12.98
N LYS A 244 15.37 -8.98 -12.58
CA LYS A 244 16.37 -9.29 -11.54
C LYS A 244 15.78 -9.52 -10.14
N TYR A 245 14.48 -9.26 -9.94
CA TYR A 245 13.86 -9.25 -8.61
C TYR A 245 12.64 -10.16 -8.46
N LEU A 246 12.32 -10.94 -9.50
CA LEU A 246 11.18 -11.84 -9.46
C LEU A 246 11.63 -13.28 -9.23
N HIS A 247 11.34 -13.79 -8.07
CA HIS A 247 11.15 -15.21 -7.85
C HIS A 247 9.71 -15.44 -7.41
N PHE A 248 8.81 -15.58 -8.37
CA PHE A 248 7.64 -16.39 -8.17
C PHE A 248 8.05 -17.81 -8.54
N SER A 249 8.40 -18.59 -7.56
CA SER A 249 8.46 -20.03 -7.78
C SER A 249 7.02 -20.51 -7.90
N ASP A 250 6.59 -20.84 -9.09
CA ASP A 250 5.37 -21.63 -9.34
C ASP A 250 5.55 -23.09 -8.83
N ASP A 251 6.41 -23.31 -7.87
CA ASP A 251 6.64 -24.61 -7.24
C ASP A 251 5.59 -24.97 -6.20
N ASN A 252 4.31 -24.80 -6.54
CA ASN A 252 3.21 -25.46 -5.84
C ASN A 252 2.47 -26.46 -6.77
N THR A 253 3.22 -27.13 -7.63
CA THR A 253 2.76 -28.38 -8.25
C THR A 253 3.67 -29.51 -7.80
N LYS A 254 3.41 -29.99 -6.58
CA LYS A 254 3.55 -31.40 -6.18
C LYS A 254 2.75 -31.65 -4.91
#